data_10b139ba7eb75397ae7987a2d200b488
#
_entry.id   10b139ba7eb75397ae7987a2d200b488
#
_cell.length_a   1.000
_cell.length_b   1.000
_cell.length_c   1.000
_cell.angle_alpha   90.00
_cell.angle_beta   90.00
_cell.angle_gamma   90.00
#
_symmetry.space_group_name_H-M   'P 1'
#
loop_
_entity.id
_entity.type
_entity.pdbx_description
1 polymer ?
#
loop_
_entity_poly.entity_id
_entity_poly.type
_entity_poly.pdbx_seq_one_letter_code
_entity_poly.pdbx_strand_id
1 'polypeptide(L)'
;MESFKDYSRMLEEGLKKVSLGSKPDTLYDPVKYILDIGGKRVRPVLALMACSSFDSSPNLALKAALSIELFHNFTLIHDDIMDSANTRRGKETVHKKWGVNSGVLSGDVMLIMAYQLLENYNSKTYLELNKLLNKTAKQVCEGQQMDMDFELKSNVEFEEYIKMIEFKTAVLLGCSLKMGAIIADASKEDQEFIYQYGINLGLAFQFQDDYLDTFGQQNKVGKKIGGDILELSLIHIWRCRRRG
;
A
#
# COMPACT_ATOMS: atom_id res chain seq x y z
N MET A 1 -17.14 -19.83 1.98
CA MET A 1 -16.14 -18.75 1.96
C MET A 1 -15.75 -18.49 0.51
N GLU A 2 -15.87 -17.26 0.04
CA GLU A 2 -15.45 -16.89 -1.32
C GLU A 2 -13.92 -17.04 -1.48
N SER A 3 -13.45 -17.30 -2.70
CA SER A 3 -12.02 -17.40 -2.97
C SER A 3 -11.38 -16.01 -3.10
N PHE A 4 -10.07 -15.93 -2.95
CA PHE A 4 -9.32 -14.68 -3.23
C PHE A 4 -9.62 -14.12 -4.62
N LYS A 5 -9.86 -14.99 -5.62
CA LYS A 5 -10.20 -14.58 -6.99
C LYS A 5 -11.59 -13.93 -7.07
N ASP A 6 -12.54 -14.37 -6.28
CA ASP A 6 -13.89 -13.78 -6.26
C ASP A 6 -13.87 -12.37 -5.67
N TYR A 7 -13.15 -12.18 -4.56
CA TYR A 7 -12.92 -10.84 -3.99
C TYR A 7 -12.15 -9.91 -4.94
N SER A 8 -11.14 -10.44 -5.64
CA SER A 8 -10.40 -9.65 -6.65
C SER A 8 -11.31 -9.21 -7.80
N ARG A 9 -12.20 -10.08 -8.27
CA ARG A 9 -13.19 -9.75 -9.30
C ARG A 9 -14.15 -8.67 -8.82
N MET A 10 -14.70 -8.81 -7.60
CA MET A 10 -15.57 -7.80 -6.98
C MET A 10 -14.88 -6.42 -6.92
N LEU A 11 -13.60 -6.40 -6.54
CA LEU A 11 -12.80 -5.17 -6.49
C LEU A 11 -12.63 -4.55 -7.88
N GLU A 12 -12.24 -5.34 -8.88
CA GLU A 12 -12.02 -4.83 -10.25
C GLU A 12 -13.33 -4.29 -10.86
N GLU A 13 -14.46 -4.93 -10.59
CA GLU A 13 -15.77 -4.42 -10.98
C GLU A 13 -16.13 -3.13 -10.23
N GLY A 14 -15.72 -3.02 -8.97
CA GLY A 14 -15.87 -1.81 -8.16
C GLY A 14 -15.03 -0.66 -8.69
N LEU A 15 -13.76 -0.90 -9.03
CA LEU A 15 -12.84 0.10 -9.60
C LEU A 15 -13.39 0.70 -10.89
N LYS A 16 -13.96 -0.10 -11.78
CA LYS A 16 -14.59 0.37 -13.03
C LYS A 16 -15.78 1.32 -12.80
N LYS A 17 -16.40 1.25 -11.62
CA LYS A 17 -17.56 2.08 -11.25
C LYS A 17 -17.18 3.32 -10.45
N VAL A 18 -15.90 3.45 -10.04
CA VAL A 18 -15.44 4.65 -9.34
C VAL A 18 -15.41 5.82 -10.33
N SER A 19 -16.05 6.92 -9.97
CA SER A 19 -15.94 8.16 -10.74
C SER A 19 -14.58 8.79 -10.50
N LEU A 20 -13.64 8.56 -11.40
CA LEU A 20 -12.27 9.07 -11.30
C LEU A 20 -12.13 10.53 -11.77
N GLY A 21 -13.21 11.16 -12.23
CA GLY A 21 -13.11 12.44 -12.91
C GLY A 21 -12.65 12.31 -14.38
N SER A 22 -12.75 13.40 -15.13
CA SER A 22 -12.39 13.39 -16.56
C SER A 22 -11.60 14.62 -17.00
N LYS A 23 -11.73 15.75 -16.31
CA LYS A 23 -11.07 17.02 -16.67
C LYS A 23 -10.40 17.64 -15.45
N PRO A 24 -9.22 18.24 -15.61
CA PRO A 24 -8.39 18.21 -16.84
C PRO A 24 -7.79 16.82 -17.11
N ASP A 25 -7.64 16.45 -18.40
CA ASP A 25 -7.12 15.12 -18.81
C ASP A 25 -5.74 14.85 -18.20
N THR A 26 -4.87 15.85 -18.19
CA THR A 26 -3.50 15.76 -17.61
C THR A 26 -3.46 15.43 -16.12
N LEU A 27 -4.58 15.58 -15.40
CA LEU A 27 -4.73 15.17 -14.00
C LEU A 27 -5.27 13.74 -13.87
N TYR A 28 -6.30 13.39 -14.65
CA TYR A 28 -7.04 12.13 -14.47
C TYR A 28 -6.57 10.98 -15.35
N ASP A 29 -5.93 11.25 -16.50
CA ASP A 29 -5.36 10.18 -17.32
C ASP A 29 -4.21 9.44 -16.63
N PRO A 30 -3.29 10.11 -15.87
CA PRO A 30 -2.32 9.40 -15.03
C PRO A 30 -2.97 8.54 -13.94
N VAL A 31 -4.09 8.99 -13.33
CA VAL A 31 -4.85 8.22 -12.34
C VAL A 31 -5.40 6.93 -12.95
N LYS A 32 -6.04 7.03 -14.11
CA LYS A 32 -6.55 5.85 -14.84
C LYS A 32 -5.40 4.90 -15.20
N TYR A 33 -4.33 5.46 -15.73
CA TYR A 33 -3.17 4.70 -16.17
C TYR A 33 -2.55 3.86 -15.05
N ILE A 34 -2.28 4.43 -13.86
CA ILE A 34 -1.69 3.68 -12.75
C ILE A 34 -2.61 2.56 -12.27
N LEU A 35 -3.92 2.79 -12.24
CA LEU A 35 -4.90 1.76 -11.89
C LEU A 35 -4.95 0.64 -12.95
N ASP A 36 -4.83 0.97 -14.24
CA ASP A 36 -4.84 0.03 -15.36
C ASP A 36 -3.53 -0.77 -15.48
N ILE A 37 -2.42 -0.30 -14.93
CA ILE A 37 -1.19 -1.10 -14.80
C ILE A 37 -1.49 -2.38 -14.00
N GLY A 38 -2.48 -2.33 -13.12
CA GLY A 38 -2.96 -3.48 -12.37
C GLY A 38 -2.10 -3.80 -11.16
N GLY A 39 -2.20 -5.02 -10.67
CA GLY A 39 -1.47 -5.52 -9.50
C GLY A 39 -2.17 -6.69 -8.83
N LYS A 40 -1.55 -7.26 -7.79
CA LYS A 40 -2.11 -8.40 -7.05
C LYS A 40 -3.33 -8.02 -6.17
N ARG A 41 -3.58 -6.72 -5.98
CA ARG A 41 -4.69 -6.17 -5.19
C ARG A 41 -4.84 -6.79 -3.78
N VAL A 42 -3.74 -7.20 -3.17
CA VAL A 42 -3.76 -7.93 -1.88
C VAL A 42 -4.41 -7.09 -0.78
N ARG A 43 -4.00 -5.82 -0.63
CA ARG A 43 -4.48 -4.95 0.45
C ARG A 43 -5.99 -4.74 0.42
N PRO A 44 -6.61 -4.30 -0.67
CA PRO A 44 -8.07 -4.13 -0.71
C PRO A 44 -8.83 -5.47 -0.60
N VAL A 45 -8.30 -6.58 -1.14
CA VAL A 45 -8.90 -7.90 -1.00
C VAL A 45 -8.91 -8.34 0.45
N LEU A 46 -7.84 -8.08 1.22
CA LEU A 46 -7.80 -8.36 2.66
C LEU A 46 -8.90 -7.63 3.45
N ALA A 47 -9.26 -6.40 3.05
CA ALA A 47 -10.38 -5.69 3.69
C ALA A 47 -11.73 -6.39 3.45
N LEU A 48 -11.97 -6.88 2.22
CA LEU A 48 -13.17 -7.65 1.88
C LEU A 48 -13.22 -8.98 2.63
N MET A 49 -12.09 -9.70 2.66
CA MET A 49 -11.96 -10.97 3.38
C MET A 49 -12.18 -10.80 4.88
N ALA A 50 -11.60 -9.76 5.49
CA ALA A 50 -11.78 -9.47 6.91
C ALA A 50 -13.26 -9.20 7.24
N CYS A 51 -13.96 -8.41 6.43
CA CYS A 51 -15.39 -8.17 6.60
C CYS A 51 -16.18 -9.49 6.55
N SER A 52 -15.86 -10.35 5.58
CA SER A 52 -16.51 -11.66 5.43
C SER A 52 -16.20 -12.63 6.57
N SER A 53 -15.00 -12.54 7.17
CA SER A 53 -14.59 -13.40 8.29
C SER A 53 -15.35 -13.12 9.59
N PHE A 54 -16.01 -11.97 9.68
CA PHE A 54 -16.92 -11.59 10.77
C PHE A 54 -18.40 -11.67 10.34
N ASP A 55 -18.73 -12.65 9.51
CA ASP A 55 -20.10 -12.99 9.07
C ASP A 55 -20.87 -11.84 8.42
N SER A 56 -20.16 -10.86 7.85
CA SER A 56 -20.74 -9.71 7.15
C SER A 56 -20.52 -9.79 5.65
N SER A 57 -21.44 -9.18 4.87
CA SER A 57 -21.30 -9.16 3.42
C SER A 57 -20.06 -8.35 2.99
N PRO A 58 -19.16 -8.90 2.17
CA PRO A 58 -17.99 -8.18 1.68
C PRO A 58 -18.35 -6.93 0.86
N ASN A 59 -19.55 -6.87 0.27
CA ASN A 59 -20.04 -5.67 -0.42
C ASN A 59 -20.10 -4.44 0.50
N LEU A 60 -20.32 -4.62 1.80
CA LEU A 60 -20.27 -3.51 2.76
C LEU A 60 -18.90 -2.88 2.85
N ALA A 61 -17.82 -3.66 2.70
CA ALA A 61 -16.45 -3.17 2.77
C ALA A 61 -15.90 -2.69 1.41
N LEU A 62 -16.67 -2.79 0.32
CA LEU A 62 -16.16 -2.48 -1.03
C LEU A 62 -15.66 -1.04 -1.14
N LYS A 63 -16.35 -0.05 -0.58
CA LYS A 63 -15.91 1.35 -0.62
C LYS A 63 -14.61 1.58 0.16
N ALA A 64 -14.44 0.94 1.31
CA ALA A 64 -13.18 0.99 2.07
C ALA A 64 -12.05 0.26 1.33
N ALA A 65 -12.32 -0.88 0.72
CA ALA A 65 -11.34 -1.58 -0.12
C ALA A 65 -10.87 -0.72 -1.31
N LEU A 66 -11.80 -0.03 -1.97
CA LEU A 66 -11.47 0.92 -3.05
C LEU A 66 -10.68 2.12 -2.53
N SER A 67 -11.01 2.64 -1.34
CA SER A 67 -10.25 3.70 -0.66
C SER A 67 -8.80 3.28 -0.42
N ILE A 68 -8.58 2.08 0.11
CA ILE A 68 -7.25 1.51 0.33
C ILE A 68 -6.48 1.37 -0.97
N GLU A 69 -7.13 0.93 -2.04
CA GLU A 69 -6.48 0.77 -3.34
C GLU A 69 -6.08 2.12 -3.95
N LEU A 70 -6.94 3.15 -3.88
CA LEU A 70 -6.58 4.49 -4.32
C LEU A 70 -5.44 5.06 -3.48
N PHE A 71 -5.51 4.94 -2.16
CA PHE A 71 -4.44 5.36 -1.25
C PHE A 71 -3.12 4.66 -1.59
N HIS A 72 -3.13 3.35 -1.79
CA HIS A 72 -1.93 2.61 -2.16
C HIS A 72 -1.34 3.07 -3.51
N ASN A 73 -2.19 3.30 -4.53
CA ASN A 73 -1.67 3.77 -5.82
C ASN A 73 -1.18 5.23 -5.76
N PHE A 74 -1.77 6.08 -4.90
CA PHE A 74 -1.19 7.38 -4.55
C PHE A 74 0.24 7.23 -4.03
N THR A 75 0.46 6.36 -3.04
CA THR A 75 1.82 6.16 -2.49
C THR A 75 2.78 5.64 -3.56
N LEU A 76 2.34 4.76 -4.47
CA LEU A 76 3.18 4.25 -5.54
C LEU A 76 3.61 5.33 -6.55
N ILE A 77 2.72 6.28 -6.89
CA ILE A 77 3.08 7.39 -7.80
C ILE A 77 4.16 8.29 -7.16
N HIS A 78 3.98 8.63 -5.87
CA HIS A 78 4.93 9.49 -5.16
C HIS A 78 6.26 8.78 -4.89
N ASP A 79 6.22 7.51 -4.53
CA ASP A 79 7.37 6.62 -4.36
C ASP A 79 8.22 6.57 -5.65
N ASP A 80 7.57 6.29 -6.80
CA ASP A 80 8.25 6.31 -8.10
C ASP A 80 8.96 7.63 -8.42
N ILE A 81 8.40 8.77 -7.96
CA ILE A 81 9.03 10.09 -8.14
C ILE A 81 10.25 10.24 -7.24
N MET A 82 10.13 9.88 -5.95
CA MET A 82 11.21 9.97 -4.95
C MET A 82 12.39 9.09 -5.34
N ASP A 83 12.12 7.84 -5.77
CA ASP A 83 13.11 6.86 -6.18
C ASP A 83 13.62 7.09 -7.62
N SER A 84 13.09 8.13 -8.32
CA SER A 84 13.41 8.38 -9.75
C SER A 84 13.20 7.16 -10.65
N ALA A 85 12.29 6.27 -10.28
CA ALA A 85 12.05 4.98 -10.93
C ALA A 85 11.57 5.16 -12.38
N ASN A 86 12.20 4.47 -13.34
CA ASN A 86 11.83 4.57 -14.74
C ASN A 86 10.61 3.71 -15.10
N THR A 87 10.46 2.57 -14.43
CA THR A 87 9.42 1.59 -14.76
C THR A 87 8.78 0.99 -13.51
N ARG A 88 7.48 0.72 -13.60
CA ARG A 88 6.70 -0.03 -12.61
C ARG A 88 5.92 -1.15 -13.31
N ARG A 89 6.14 -2.39 -12.88
CA ARG A 89 5.49 -3.58 -13.48
C ARG A 89 5.70 -3.66 -15.01
N GLY A 90 6.90 -3.28 -15.46
CA GLY A 90 7.28 -3.34 -16.88
C GLY A 90 6.70 -2.21 -17.74
N LYS A 91 6.02 -1.22 -17.16
CA LYS A 91 5.52 -0.02 -17.86
C LYS A 91 6.20 1.23 -17.32
N GLU A 92 6.26 2.29 -18.12
CA GLU A 92 6.80 3.58 -17.66
C GLU A 92 6.06 4.09 -16.43
N THR A 93 6.77 4.73 -15.51
CA THR A 93 6.16 5.39 -14.35
C THR A 93 5.40 6.65 -14.77
N VAL A 94 4.45 7.09 -13.94
CA VAL A 94 3.61 8.25 -14.23
C VAL A 94 4.46 9.50 -14.48
N HIS A 95 5.46 9.77 -13.66
CA HIS A 95 6.31 10.96 -13.80
C HIS A 95 7.21 10.94 -15.05
N LYS A 96 7.57 9.77 -15.54
CA LYS A 96 8.30 9.65 -16.83
C LYS A 96 7.39 9.98 -18.01
N LYS A 97 6.14 9.55 -17.95
CA LYS A 97 5.19 9.70 -19.07
C LYS A 97 4.51 11.08 -19.10
N TRP A 98 4.22 11.69 -17.96
CA TRP A 98 3.48 12.98 -17.87
C TRP A 98 4.24 14.10 -17.15
N GLY A 99 5.46 13.83 -16.68
CA GLY A 99 6.27 14.76 -15.90
C GLY A 99 5.95 14.73 -14.40
N VAL A 100 6.92 15.21 -13.60
CA VAL A 100 6.88 15.19 -12.14
C VAL A 100 5.65 15.91 -11.58
N ASN A 101 5.34 17.12 -12.06
CA ASN A 101 4.22 17.92 -11.54
C ASN A 101 2.86 17.21 -11.73
N SER A 102 2.66 16.55 -12.90
CA SER A 102 1.45 15.77 -13.14
C SER A 102 1.39 14.54 -12.22
N GLY A 103 2.53 13.90 -11.99
CA GLY A 103 2.62 12.78 -11.03
C GLY A 103 2.22 13.21 -9.62
N VAL A 104 2.79 14.31 -9.11
CA VAL A 104 2.46 14.85 -7.78
C VAL A 104 0.96 15.13 -7.66
N LEU A 105 0.40 15.94 -8.58
CA LEU A 105 -1.02 16.33 -8.53
C LEU A 105 -1.97 15.12 -8.71
N SER A 106 -1.60 14.16 -9.56
CA SER A 106 -2.41 12.94 -9.76
C SER A 106 -2.40 12.05 -8.52
N GLY A 107 -1.26 11.97 -7.81
CA GLY A 107 -1.19 11.33 -6.51
C GLY A 107 -2.07 12.04 -5.47
N ASP A 108 -1.96 13.36 -5.36
CA ASP A 108 -2.73 14.16 -4.40
C ASP A 108 -4.25 13.99 -4.61
N VAL A 109 -4.72 14.03 -5.85
CA VAL A 109 -6.15 13.82 -6.12
C VAL A 109 -6.59 12.40 -5.79
N MET A 110 -5.75 11.38 -5.99
CA MET A 110 -6.06 10.01 -5.58
C MET A 110 -6.18 9.89 -4.05
N LEU A 111 -5.33 10.58 -3.29
CA LEU A 111 -5.43 10.65 -1.84
C LEU A 111 -6.77 11.25 -1.40
N ILE A 112 -7.17 12.39 -2.01
CA ILE A 112 -8.47 13.01 -1.72
C ILE A 112 -9.62 12.06 -2.05
N MET A 113 -9.58 11.40 -3.21
CA MET A 113 -10.61 10.44 -3.62
C MET A 113 -10.67 9.22 -2.69
N ALA A 114 -9.55 8.78 -2.12
CA ALA A 114 -9.53 7.71 -1.13
C ALA A 114 -10.36 8.10 0.11
N TYR A 115 -10.24 9.33 0.60
CA TYR A 115 -11.06 9.84 1.71
C TYR A 115 -12.54 9.99 1.33
N GLN A 116 -12.83 10.50 0.15
CA GLN A 116 -14.21 10.66 -0.34
C GLN A 116 -14.98 9.32 -0.40
N LEU A 117 -14.30 8.23 -0.71
CA LEU A 117 -14.93 6.89 -0.71
C LEU A 117 -15.43 6.48 0.68
N LEU A 118 -14.78 6.93 1.76
CA LEU A 118 -15.19 6.64 3.12
C LEU A 118 -16.44 7.42 3.55
N GLU A 119 -16.76 8.54 2.91
CA GLU A 119 -17.98 9.33 3.19
C GLU A 119 -19.28 8.56 2.91
N ASN A 120 -19.21 7.42 2.22
CA ASN A 120 -20.36 6.57 1.95
C ASN A 120 -20.84 5.76 3.16
N TYR A 121 -20.10 5.78 4.28
CA TYR A 121 -20.48 5.09 5.52
C TYR A 121 -21.27 6.01 6.45
N ASN A 122 -22.03 5.40 7.38
CA ASN A 122 -22.68 6.17 8.45
C ASN A 122 -21.66 6.90 9.32
N SER A 123 -22.08 7.95 10.01
CA SER A 123 -21.19 8.85 10.75
C SER A 123 -20.26 8.14 11.76
N LYS A 124 -20.75 7.09 12.46
CA LYS A 124 -19.96 6.33 13.43
C LYS A 124 -18.82 5.57 12.72
N THR A 125 -19.19 4.76 11.72
CA THR A 125 -18.26 3.96 10.93
C THR A 125 -17.26 4.85 10.19
N TYR A 126 -17.76 5.91 9.53
CA TYR A 126 -16.91 6.90 8.85
C TYR A 126 -15.83 7.48 9.78
N LEU A 127 -16.21 7.90 10.98
CA LEU A 127 -15.28 8.48 11.93
C LEU A 127 -14.17 7.50 12.32
N GLU A 128 -14.51 6.22 12.55
CA GLU A 128 -13.53 5.18 12.89
C GLU A 128 -12.59 4.87 11.71
N LEU A 129 -13.14 4.71 10.51
CA LEU A 129 -12.36 4.46 9.29
C LEU A 129 -11.43 5.62 8.98
N ASN A 130 -11.91 6.86 9.08
CA ASN A 130 -11.13 8.06 8.83
C ASN A 130 -9.99 8.23 9.84
N LYS A 131 -10.25 8.03 11.15
CA LYS A 131 -9.19 8.05 12.18
C LYS A 131 -8.13 7.00 11.91
N LEU A 132 -8.52 5.79 11.50
CA LEU A 132 -7.60 4.71 11.19
C LEU A 132 -6.75 5.05 9.94
N LEU A 133 -7.38 5.52 8.87
CA LEU A 133 -6.68 5.90 7.64
C LEU A 133 -5.71 7.07 7.88
N ASN A 134 -6.11 8.11 8.63
CA ASN A 134 -5.26 9.24 8.98
C ASN A 134 -4.00 8.80 9.75
N LYS A 135 -4.18 7.92 10.75
CA LYS A 135 -3.05 7.36 11.51
C LYS A 135 -2.12 6.59 10.57
N THR A 136 -2.69 5.73 9.73
CA THR A 136 -1.93 4.90 8.79
C THR A 136 -1.22 5.74 7.73
N ALA A 137 -1.89 6.74 7.16
CA ALA A 137 -1.31 7.65 6.17
C ALA A 137 -0.08 8.39 6.73
N LYS A 138 -0.20 8.91 7.96
CA LYS A 138 0.91 9.55 8.65
C LYS A 138 2.08 8.57 8.82
N GLN A 139 1.82 7.36 9.31
CA GLN A 139 2.86 6.33 9.49
C GLN A 139 3.53 5.94 8.18
N VAL A 140 2.77 5.81 7.09
CA VAL A 140 3.34 5.51 5.75
C VAL A 140 4.29 6.63 5.29
N CYS A 141 3.92 7.90 5.48
CA CYS A 141 4.82 9.02 5.17
C CYS A 141 6.08 9.00 6.05
N GLU A 142 5.93 8.73 7.36
CA GLU A 142 7.06 8.59 8.28
C GLU A 142 7.98 7.44 7.86
N GLY A 143 7.42 6.29 7.45
CA GLY A 143 8.16 5.12 6.96
C GLY A 143 8.93 5.41 5.67
N GLN A 144 8.31 6.13 4.72
CA GLN A 144 8.97 6.55 3.48
C GLN A 144 10.12 7.53 3.75
N GLN A 145 9.93 8.47 4.68
CA GLN A 145 10.99 9.39 5.06
C GLN A 145 12.16 8.66 5.76
N MET A 146 11.86 7.70 6.63
CA MET A 146 12.90 6.87 7.27
C MET A 146 13.72 6.09 6.23
N ASP A 147 13.06 5.55 5.21
CA ASP A 147 13.71 4.82 4.12
C ASP A 147 14.70 5.72 3.36
N MET A 148 14.26 6.91 2.95
CA MET A 148 15.12 7.91 2.31
C MET A 148 16.28 8.36 3.21
N ASP A 149 16.03 8.56 4.52
CA ASP A 149 17.07 8.95 5.48
C ASP A 149 18.12 7.85 5.66
N PHE A 150 17.73 6.57 5.52
CA PHE A 150 18.65 5.44 5.63
C PHE A 150 19.66 5.37 4.50
N GLU A 151 19.34 5.86 3.31
CA GLU A 151 20.30 5.97 2.21
C GLU A 151 21.49 6.87 2.56
N LEU A 152 21.29 7.86 3.45
CA LEU A 152 22.31 8.80 3.88
C LEU A 152 23.07 8.36 5.14
N LYS A 153 22.59 7.33 5.86
CA LYS A 153 23.20 6.83 7.09
C LYS A 153 24.34 5.83 6.79
N SER A 154 25.42 5.92 7.55
CA SER A 154 26.51 4.94 7.49
C SER A 154 26.20 3.62 8.21
N ASN A 155 25.23 3.61 9.13
CA ASN A 155 24.77 2.46 9.89
C ASN A 155 23.29 2.61 10.20
N VAL A 156 22.52 1.53 10.08
CA VAL A 156 21.11 1.43 10.46
C VAL A 156 20.96 0.24 11.40
N GLU A 157 20.44 0.47 12.59
CA GLU A 157 20.17 -0.59 13.56
C GLU A 157 18.98 -1.44 13.12
N PHE A 158 18.98 -2.72 13.54
CA PHE A 158 17.93 -3.66 13.12
C PHE A 158 16.53 -3.20 13.53
N GLU A 159 16.40 -2.64 14.72
CA GLU A 159 15.14 -2.09 15.25
C GLU A 159 14.65 -0.89 14.43
N GLU A 160 15.55 -0.04 13.95
CA GLU A 160 15.21 1.08 13.05
C GLU A 160 14.67 0.55 11.71
N TYR A 161 15.33 -0.47 11.15
CA TYR A 161 14.87 -1.12 9.93
C TYR A 161 13.48 -1.76 10.10
N ILE A 162 13.25 -2.53 11.19
CA ILE A 162 11.93 -3.10 11.50
C ILE A 162 10.87 -1.99 11.56
N LYS A 163 11.19 -0.87 12.20
CA LYS A 163 10.27 0.25 12.33
C LYS A 163 9.95 0.89 10.99
N MET A 164 10.94 1.05 10.14
CA MET A 164 10.75 1.59 8.78
C MET A 164 9.84 0.69 7.96
N ILE A 165 10.10 -0.63 7.88
CA ILE A 165 9.25 -1.55 7.10
C ILE A 165 7.86 -1.72 7.71
N GLU A 166 7.73 -1.66 9.05
CA GLU A 166 6.42 -1.60 9.71
C GLU A 166 5.63 -0.41 9.17
N PHE A 167 6.22 0.79 9.19
CA PHE A 167 5.55 2.02 8.81
C PHE A 167 5.34 2.14 7.29
N LYS A 168 6.36 1.85 6.49
CA LYS A 168 6.26 1.95 5.03
C LYS A 168 5.30 0.90 4.44
N THR A 169 5.29 -0.32 4.98
CA THR A 169 4.62 -1.46 4.34
C THR A 169 3.51 -2.08 5.21
N ALA A 170 3.79 -2.43 6.47
CA ALA A 170 2.92 -3.29 7.26
C ALA A 170 1.66 -2.58 7.76
N VAL A 171 1.76 -1.31 8.17
CA VAL A 171 0.60 -0.55 8.72
C VAL A 171 -0.58 -0.48 7.75
N LEU A 172 -0.34 -0.45 6.44
CA LEU A 172 -1.42 -0.42 5.46
C LEU A 172 -2.13 -1.78 5.32
N LEU A 173 -1.43 -2.91 5.53
CA LEU A 173 -2.07 -4.22 5.60
C LEU A 173 -2.91 -4.35 6.88
N GLY A 174 -2.36 -3.92 8.03
CA GLY A 174 -3.12 -3.85 9.28
C GLY A 174 -4.37 -2.99 9.15
N CYS A 175 -4.22 -1.81 8.55
CA CYS A 175 -5.34 -0.90 8.25
C CYS A 175 -6.41 -1.57 7.39
N SER A 176 -6.01 -2.28 6.32
CA SER A 176 -6.91 -2.98 5.42
C SER A 176 -7.79 -3.99 6.15
N LEU A 177 -7.18 -4.86 6.93
CA LEU A 177 -7.90 -5.87 7.71
C LEU A 177 -8.80 -5.24 8.78
N LYS A 178 -8.30 -4.25 9.52
CA LYS A 178 -9.06 -3.56 10.56
C LYS A 178 -10.25 -2.79 9.99
N MET A 179 -10.15 -2.18 8.81
CA MET A 179 -11.29 -1.54 8.15
C MET A 179 -12.42 -2.55 7.87
N GLY A 180 -12.08 -3.75 7.38
CA GLY A 180 -13.07 -4.82 7.18
C GLY A 180 -13.77 -5.21 8.48
N ALA A 181 -13.02 -5.39 9.57
CA ALA A 181 -13.55 -5.72 10.88
C ALA A 181 -14.44 -4.60 11.48
N ILE A 182 -14.05 -3.33 11.33
CA ILE A 182 -14.87 -2.17 11.76
C ILE A 182 -16.21 -2.17 11.03
N ILE A 183 -16.22 -2.40 9.72
CA ILE A 183 -17.41 -2.40 8.89
C ILE A 183 -18.34 -3.56 9.25
N ALA A 184 -17.77 -4.69 9.63
CA ALA A 184 -18.51 -5.86 10.12
C ALA A 184 -18.99 -5.72 11.58
N ASP A 185 -18.75 -4.57 12.22
CA ASP A 185 -19.09 -4.29 13.64
C ASP A 185 -18.47 -5.33 14.60
N ALA A 186 -17.29 -5.85 14.29
CA ALA A 186 -16.54 -6.77 15.13
C ALA A 186 -16.17 -6.12 16.48
N SER A 187 -15.91 -6.93 17.50
CA SER A 187 -15.48 -6.41 18.82
C SER A 187 -14.18 -5.58 18.72
N LYS A 188 -13.95 -4.66 19.65
CA LYS A 188 -12.72 -3.86 19.65
C LYS A 188 -11.47 -4.72 19.83
N GLU A 189 -11.60 -5.84 20.54
CA GLU A 189 -10.54 -6.83 20.72
C GLU A 189 -10.23 -7.52 19.39
N ASP A 190 -11.23 -8.01 18.68
CA ASP A 190 -11.06 -8.64 17.35
C ASP A 190 -10.49 -7.67 16.31
N GLN A 191 -10.96 -6.39 16.34
CA GLN A 191 -10.42 -5.34 15.49
C GLN A 191 -8.92 -5.11 15.72
N GLU A 192 -8.45 -5.17 16.97
CA GLU A 192 -7.04 -5.02 17.29
C GLU A 192 -6.26 -6.28 16.94
N PHE A 193 -6.80 -7.46 17.21
CA PHE A 193 -6.19 -8.74 16.84
C PHE A 193 -5.90 -8.84 15.35
N ILE A 194 -6.92 -8.54 14.52
CA ILE A 194 -6.76 -8.64 13.06
C ILE A 194 -5.84 -7.52 12.52
N TYR A 195 -5.79 -6.37 13.19
CA TYR A 195 -4.81 -5.31 12.89
C TYR A 195 -3.38 -5.82 13.11
N GLN A 196 -3.09 -6.40 14.27
CA GLN A 196 -1.77 -6.95 14.59
C GLN A 196 -1.40 -8.12 13.69
N TYR A 197 -2.36 -8.95 13.32
CA TYR A 197 -2.14 -9.98 12.31
C TYR A 197 -1.68 -9.36 10.97
N GLY A 198 -2.33 -8.28 10.54
CA GLY A 198 -1.95 -7.55 9.33
C GLY A 198 -0.55 -6.93 9.40
N ILE A 199 -0.17 -6.38 10.56
CA ILE A 199 1.19 -5.89 10.81
C ILE A 199 2.22 -7.02 10.62
N ASN A 200 2.03 -8.15 11.30
CA ASN A 200 2.94 -9.29 11.22
C ASN A 200 3.01 -9.87 9.80
N LEU A 201 1.87 -9.94 9.10
CA LEU A 201 1.84 -10.36 7.70
C LEU A 201 2.65 -9.41 6.79
N GLY A 202 2.53 -8.10 7.03
CA GLY A 202 3.27 -7.07 6.28
C GLY A 202 4.77 -7.14 6.53
N LEU A 203 5.19 -7.32 7.77
CA LEU A 203 6.61 -7.52 8.11
C LEU A 203 7.17 -8.79 7.45
N ALA A 204 6.45 -9.92 7.55
CA ALA A 204 6.86 -11.17 6.91
C ALA A 204 6.96 -11.04 5.39
N PHE A 205 6.03 -10.31 4.76
CA PHE A 205 6.03 -10.05 3.34
C PHE A 205 7.26 -9.22 2.92
N GLN A 206 7.59 -8.16 3.66
CA GLN A 206 8.73 -7.31 3.36
C GLN A 206 10.05 -8.07 3.56
N PHE A 207 10.21 -8.82 4.65
CA PHE A 207 11.39 -9.69 4.84
C PHE A 207 11.58 -10.67 3.68
N GLN A 208 10.50 -11.25 3.19
CA GLN A 208 10.56 -12.16 2.04
C GLN A 208 10.97 -11.43 0.76
N ASP A 209 10.44 -10.22 0.53
CA ASP A 209 10.75 -9.42 -0.66
C ASP A 209 12.24 -9.03 -0.64
N ASP A 210 12.75 -8.52 0.47
CA ASP A 210 14.15 -8.13 0.65
C ASP A 210 15.11 -9.32 0.55
N TYR A 211 14.71 -10.48 1.10
CA TYR A 211 15.47 -11.72 0.95
C TYR A 211 15.53 -12.17 -0.51
N LEU A 212 14.43 -12.10 -1.23
CA LEU A 212 14.37 -12.50 -2.64
C LEU A 212 15.10 -11.51 -3.55
N ASP A 213 15.08 -10.21 -3.23
CA ASP A 213 15.86 -9.21 -3.95
C ASP A 213 17.38 -9.44 -3.76
N THR A 214 17.79 -9.85 -2.57
CA THR A 214 19.20 -10.10 -2.25
C THR A 214 19.73 -11.45 -2.74
N PHE A 215 18.94 -12.52 -2.58
CA PHE A 215 19.37 -13.91 -2.78
C PHE A 215 18.55 -14.68 -3.83
N GLY A 216 17.53 -14.05 -4.42
CA GLY A 216 16.66 -14.70 -5.39
C GLY A 216 17.36 -15.05 -6.70
N GLN A 217 16.80 -15.98 -7.45
CA GLN A 217 17.23 -16.28 -8.82
C GLN A 217 16.48 -15.39 -9.81
N GLN A 218 17.21 -14.71 -10.69
CA GLN A 218 16.68 -13.72 -11.65
C GLN A 218 15.49 -14.26 -12.48
N ASN A 219 15.51 -15.56 -12.79
CA ASN A 219 14.46 -16.22 -13.57
C ASN A 219 13.15 -16.44 -12.78
N LYS A 220 13.15 -16.24 -11.46
CA LYS A 220 11.99 -16.48 -10.59
C LYS A 220 11.41 -15.19 -9.99
N VAL A 221 12.21 -14.12 -9.89
CA VAL A 221 11.85 -12.89 -9.18
C VAL A 221 11.28 -11.82 -10.11
N GLY A 222 11.60 -11.87 -11.42
CA GLY A 222 11.07 -10.92 -12.43
C GLY A 222 11.55 -9.47 -12.29
N LYS A 223 12.49 -9.20 -11.36
CA LYS A 223 13.20 -7.92 -11.17
C LYS A 223 14.70 -8.13 -11.35
N LYS A 224 15.48 -7.06 -11.56
CA LYS A 224 16.96 -7.13 -11.44
C LYS A 224 17.29 -7.43 -9.98
N ILE A 225 18.05 -8.50 -9.73
CA ILE A 225 18.55 -8.86 -8.40
C ILE A 225 19.50 -7.78 -7.93
N GLY A 226 19.40 -7.43 -6.64
CA GLY A 226 20.29 -6.45 -6.00
C GLY A 226 19.94 -5.01 -6.31
N GLY A 227 18.70 -4.69 -6.70
CA GLY A 227 18.22 -3.31 -6.85
C GLY A 227 18.36 -2.55 -5.55
N ASP A 228 17.82 -3.10 -4.47
CA ASP A 228 17.88 -2.51 -3.12
C ASP A 228 19.31 -2.49 -2.55
N ILE A 229 20.21 -3.40 -3.01
CA ILE A 229 21.64 -3.35 -2.68
C ILE A 229 22.33 -2.20 -3.41
N LEU A 230 22.00 -1.96 -4.67
CA LEU A 230 22.59 -0.88 -5.47
C LEU A 230 22.11 0.50 -5.00
N GLU A 231 20.88 0.59 -4.48
CA GLU A 231 20.29 1.79 -3.87
C GLU A 231 20.74 1.99 -2.40
N LEU A 232 21.66 1.16 -1.91
CA LEU A 232 22.29 1.24 -0.57
C LEU A 232 21.40 0.93 0.63
N SER A 233 20.10 0.71 0.46
CA SER A 233 19.16 0.49 1.58
C SER A 233 19.48 -0.73 2.45
N LEU A 234 19.98 -1.82 1.86
CA LEU A 234 20.32 -3.06 2.59
C LEU A 234 21.80 -3.23 2.95
N ILE A 235 22.74 -2.50 2.31
CA ILE A 235 24.19 -2.63 2.58
C ILE A 235 24.53 -2.27 4.03
N HIS A 236 23.81 -1.33 4.63
CA HIS A 236 24.08 -0.86 5.99
C HIS A 236 23.70 -1.89 7.04
N ILE A 237 22.64 -2.67 6.82
CA ILE A 237 22.21 -3.76 7.72
C ILE A 237 23.23 -4.93 7.72
N TRP A 238 23.84 -5.20 6.58
CA TRP A 238 24.80 -6.30 6.42
C TRP A 238 26.20 -6.03 7.02
N ARG A 239 26.64 -4.78 7.10
CA ARG A 239 27.91 -4.43 7.73
C ARG A 239 27.93 -4.68 9.24
N CYS A 240 26.81 -4.57 9.93
CA CYS A 240 26.72 -4.88 11.36
C CYS A 240 26.99 -6.35 11.70
N ARG A 241 26.61 -7.31 10.84
CA ARG A 241 26.82 -8.76 11.09
C ARG A 241 28.26 -9.24 10.96
N ARG A 242 29.17 -8.45 10.37
CA ARG A 242 30.58 -8.84 10.20
C ARG A 242 31.51 -8.36 11.32
N ARG A 243 30.99 -7.67 12.33
CA ARG A 243 31.79 -7.15 13.46
C ARG A 243 31.38 -7.73 14.82
N GLY A 244 30.55 -8.75 14.86
CA GLY A 244 30.22 -9.51 16.05
C GLY A 244 30.85 -10.90 16.03
#